data_aae1825174e51e917d70119de263a532
#
_entry.id   aae1825174e51e917d70119de263a532
#
_cell.length_a   1.000
_cell.length_b   1.000
_cell.length_c   1.000
_cell.angle_alpha   90.00
_cell.angle_beta   90.00
_cell.angle_gamma   90.00
#
_symmetry.space_group_name_H-M   'P 1'
#
loop_
_entity.id
_entity.type
_entity.pdbx_description
1 polymer ?
#
loop_
_entity_poly.entity_id
_entity_poly.type
_entity_poly.pdbx_seq_one_letter_code
_entity_poly.pdbx_strand_id
1 'polypeptide(L)'
;MTVHLVGAGPGDPELLTVRAMRLIASADVIVHDALASDEIIALARPGVELIDVGKKPGNPTPQELINTLLVHLGSQDLEVVRLKGGDPFVFGRGGEEAEALQQAGIAHTIVPGITSAIGVPAAAGIPVTHRNVSPAFTVVTGHREKGGSTNIAWEALAQVGGTIVILMGVAERARIAARLMAGGLPGDTPVAAIRFGTRANQDRKST
;
A
#
# COMPACT_ATOMS: atom_id res chain seq x y z
N MET A 1 3.51 -26.05 -1.20
CA MET A 1 4.49 -24.97 -1.01
C MET A 1 4.13 -23.83 -1.90
N THR A 2 3.84 -22.68 -1.35
CA THR A 2 3.42 -21.53 -2.14
C THR A 2 3.81 -20.23 -1.42
N VAL A 3 4.31 -19.26 -2.15
CA VAL A 3 4.48 -17.89 -1.65
C VAL A 3 3.22 -17.11 -1.94
N HIS A 4 2.58 -16.58 -0.90
CA HIS A 4 1.37 -15.76 -1.02
C HIS A 4 1.71 -14.28 -0.82
N LEU A 5 1.55 -13.45 -1.87
CA LEU A 5 1.65 -12.00 -1.73
C LEU A 5 0.29 -11.48 -1.27
N VAL A 6 0.18 -11.12 0.00
CA VAL A 6 -1.09 -10.86 0.68
C VAL A 6 -1.24 -9.40 1.06
N GLY A 7 -2.34 -8.79 0.64
CA GLY A 7 -2.72 -7.46 1.09
C GLY A 7 -3.28 -7.47 2.51
N ALA A 8 -2.66 -6.67 3.38
CA ALA A 8 -3.06 -6.48 4.77
C ALA A 8 -4.18 -5.43 4.95
N GLY A 9 -4.67 -4.84 3.86
CA GLY A 9 -5.62 -3.74 3.98
C GLY A 9 -5.01 -2.47 4.58
N PRO A 10 -5.85 -1.48 4.92
CA PRO A 10 -5.39 -0.16 5.32
C PRO A 10 -4.94 -0.06 6.79
N GLY A 11 -5.14 -1.10 7.61
CA GLY A 11 -4.65 -1.15 8.97
C GLY A 11 -5.57 -1.79 9.99
N ASP A 12 -6.88 -1.70 9.82
CA ASP A 12 -7.88 -2.38 10.64
C ASP A 12 -7.94 -3.88 10.28
N PRO A 13 -7.77 -4.81 11.25
CA PRO A 13 -7.89 -6.25 11.00
C PRO A 13 -9.24 -6.69 10.43
N GLU A 14 -10.33 -6.00 10.75
CA GLU A 14 -11.67 -6.32 10.23
C GLU A 14 -11.80 -6.01 8.71
N LEU A 15 -10.84 -5.27 8.14
CA LEU A 15 -10.76 -4.98 6.71
C LEU A 15 -9.87 -5.96 5.94
N LEU A 16 -9.40 -7.03 6.58
CA LEU A 16 -8.76 -8.14 5.89
C LEU A 16 -9.77 -8.90 5.02
N THR A 17 -9.31 -9.39 3.88
CA THR A 17 -10.10 -10.38 3.17
C THR A 17 -10.10 -11.70 3.95
N VAL A 18 -11.19 -12.45 3.85
CA VAL A 18 -11.30 -13.79 4.49
C VAL A 18 -10.15 -14.70 4.06
N ARG A 19 -9.68 -14.58 2.80
CA ARG A 19 -8.54 -15.35 2.30
C ARG A 19 -7.24 -14.92 2.97
N ALA A 20 -7.00 -13.62 3.10
CA ALA A 20 -5.82 -13.09 3.78
C ALA A 20 -5.76 -13.58 5.24
N MET A 21 -6.86 -13.48 5.97
CA MET A 21 -6.95 -13.93 7.36
C MET A 21 -6.61 -15.44 7.51
N ARG A 22 -7.15 -16.28 6.63
CA ARG A 22 -6.86 -17.73 6.66
C ARG A 22 -5.39 -18.04 6.40
N LEU A 23 -4.78 -17.36 5.42
CA LEU A 23 -3.36 -17.57 5.09
C LEU A 23 -2.45 -17.10 6.21
N ILE A 24 -2.72 -15.94 6.83
CA ILE A 24 -1.97 -15.44 7.99
C ILE A 24 -2.03 -16.45 9.14
N ALA A 25 -3.22 -17.00 9.42
CA ALA A 25 -3.42 -17.95 10.50
C ALA A 25 -2.76 -19.32 10.27
N SER A 26 -2.48 -19.70 9.02
CA SER A 26 -1.89 -21.00 8.67
C SER A 26 -0.44 -20.96 8.20
N ALA A 27 0.14 -19.76 8.03
CA ALA A 27 1.50 -19.58 7.52
C ALA A 27 2.57 -20.25 8.39
N ASP A 28 3.62 -20.78 7.75
CA ASP A 28 4.84 -21.21 8.42
C ASP A 28 5.79 -20.04 8.65
N VAL A 29 5.85 -19.12 7.67
CA VAL A 29 6.66 -17.90 7.71
C VAL A 29 5.84 -16.72 7.24
N ILE A 30 5.92 -15.60 7.96
CA ILE A 30 5.35 -14.32 7.55
C ILE A 30 6.48 -13.32 7.36
N VAL A 31 6.68 -12.88 6.11
CA VAL A 31 7.57 -11.78 5.76
C VAL A 31 6.73 -10.50 5.65
N HIS A 32 6.94 -9.55 6.55
CA HIS A 32 6.11 -8.35 6.63
C HIS A 32 6.91 -7.05 6.56
N ASP A 33 6.27 -5.97 6.17
CA ASP A 33 6.81 -4.61 6.25
C ASP A 33 6.23 -3.84 7.45
N ALA A 34 6.75 -2.65 7.69
CA ALA A 34 6.34 -1.79 8.80
C ALA A 34 4.89 -1.23 8.69
N LEU A 35 4.19 -1.48 7.59
CA LEU A 35 2.80 -1.04 7.39
C LEU A 35 1.79 -2.07 7.88
N ALA A 36 2.16 -3.34 8.00
CA ALA A 36 1.33 -4.34 8.68
C ALA A 36 1.20 -3.94 10.15
N SER A 37 -0.03 -3.88 10.67
CA SER A 37 -0.26 -3.53 12.07
C SER A 37 0.03 -4.73 12.99
N ASP A 38 0.40 -4.43 14.24
CA ASP A 38 0.65 -5.48 15.23
C ASP A 38 -0.59 -6.35 15.46
N GLU A 39 -1.78 -5.74 15.36
CA GLU A 39 -3.07 -6.44 15.49
C GLU A 39 -3.26 -7.47 14.35
N ILE A 40 -2.82 -7.16 13.14
CA ILE A 40 -2.87 -8.09 12.00
C ILE A 40 -1.82 -9.20 12.16
N ILE A 41 -0.62 -8.86 12.60
CA ILE A 41 0.44 -9.84 12.86
C ILE A 41 0.03 -10.81 13.98
N ALA A 42 -0.68 -10.32 14.99
CA ALA A 42 -1.20 -11.13 16.10
C ALA A 42 -2.25 -12.18 15.69
N LEU A 43 -2.80 -12.13 14.48
CA LEU A 43 -3.67 -13.17 13.92
C LEU A 43 -2.92 -14.44 13.48
N ALA A 44 -1.60 -14.37 13.41
CA ALA A 44 -0.78 -15.51 13.07
C ALA A 44 -0.80 -16.60 14.14
N ARG A 45 -0.60 -17.84 13.72
CA ARG A 45 -0.53 -18.96 14.69
C ARG A 45 0.65 -18.79 15.66
N PRO A 46 0.55 -19.32 16.89
CA PRO A 46 1.68 -19.36 17.82
C PRO A 46 2.89 -20.07 17.21
N GLY A 47 4.08 -19.47 17.35
CA GLY A 47 5.34 -20.07 16.89
C GLY A 47 5.61 -19.88 15.39
N VAL A 48 4.81 -19.07 14.66
CA VAL A 48 5.13 -18.67 13.28
C VAL A 48 6.45 -17.90 13.26
N GLU A 49 7.27 -18.13 12.23
CA GLU A 49 8.46 -17.32 12.00
C GLU A 49 8.05 -15.95 11.41
N LEU A 50 8.48 -14.87 12.07
CA LEU A 50 8.21 -13.50 11.63
C LEU A 50 9.51 -12.85 11.12
N ILE A 51 9.51 -12.38 9.87
CA ILE A 51 10.65 -11.70 9.25
C ILE A 51 10.24 -10.27 8.89
N ASP A 52 10.76 -9.29 9.63
CA ASP A 52 10.54 -7.88 9.36
C ASP A 52 11.51 -7.38 8.26
N VAL A 53 10.96 -7.05 7.11
CA VAL A 53 11.68 -6.43 5.98
C VAL A 53 11.34 -4.94 5.83
N GLY A 54 10.65 -4.37 6.82
CA GLY A 54 10.27 -2.97 6.83
C GLY A 54 11.46 -2.02 6.78
N LYS A 55 11.21 -0.84 6.28
CA LYS A 55 12.24 0.21 6.22
C LYS A 55 12.52 0.74 7.61
N LYS A 56 13.67 0.39 8.18
CA LYS A 56 14.18 1.08 9.37
C LYS A 56 14.66 2.47 8.97
N PRO A 57 14.45 3.51 9.81
CA PRO A 57 14.99 4.84 9.55
C PRO A 57 16.49 4.78 9.27
N GLY A 58 16.91 5.30 8.12
CA GLY A 58 18.33 5.34 7.72
C GLY A 58 18.87 4.11 6.98
N ASN A 59 18.19 2.97 6.98
CA ASN A 59 18.65 1.77 6.26
C ASN A 59 17.48 0.94 5.71
N PRO A 60 16.91 1.34 4.57
CA PRO A 60 15.83 0.56 3.94
C PRO A 60 16.39 -0.75 3.38
N THR A 61 15.69 -1.87 3.63
CA THR A 61 16.00 -3.14 2.99
C THR A 61 15.85 -2.99 1.47
N PRO A 62 16.90 -3.24 0.68
CA PRO A 62 16.82 -3.21 -0.79
C PRO A 62 15.79 -4.22 -1.30
N GLN A 63 15.03 -3.85 -2.35
CA GLN A 63 14.02 -4.75 -2.91
C GLN A 63 14.60 -6.06 -3.41
N GLU A 64 15.79 -6.03 -3.97
CA GLU A 64 16.51 -7.22 -4.46
C GLU A 64 16.76 -8.24 -3.33
N LEU A 65 17.08 -7.77 -2.11
CA LEU A 65 17.23 -8.66 -0.96
C LEU A 65 15.89 -9.27 -0.54
N ILE A 66 14.79 -8.52 -0.61
CA ILE A 66 13.45 -9.05 -0.34
C ILE A 66 13.09 -10.11 -1.38
N ASN A 67 13.32 -9.84 -2.66
CA ASN A 67 13.07 -10.79 -3.74
C ASN A 67 13.88 -12.08 -3.54
N THR A 68 15.17 -11.95 -3.22
CA THR A 68 16.06 -13.09 -2.95
C THR A 68 15.57 -13.91 -1.74
N LEU A 69 15.14 -13.23 -0.67
CA LEU A 69 14.57 -13.88 0.51
C LEU A 69 13.31 -14.68 0.16
N LEU A 70 12.38 -14.08 -0.59
CA LEU A 70 11.13 -14.74 -0.98
C LEU A 70 11.38 -15.96 -1.88
N VAL A 71 12.32 -15.89 -2.81
CA VAL A 71 12.75 -17.02 -3.65
C VAL A 71 13.36 -18.11 -2.78
N HIS A 72 14.24 -17.75 -1.84
CA HIS A 72 14.88 -18.70 -0.92
C HIS A 72 13.83 -19.42 -0.06
N LEU A 73 12.91 -18.69 0.57
CA LEU A 73 11.85 -19.30 1.38
C LEU A 73 10.89 -20.14 0.54
N GLY A 74 10.53 -19.67 -0.66
CA GLY A 74 9.66 -20.40 -1.57
C GLY A 74 10.27 -21.67 -2.17
N SER A 75 11.60 -21.85 -2.09
CA SER A 75 12.28 -23.10 -2.46
C SER A 75 12.27 -24.17 -1.39
N GLN A 76 11.80 -23.82 -0.18
CA GLN A 76 11.63 -24.73 0.94
C GLN A 76 10.20 -25.27 0.99
N ASP A 77 9.96 -26.34 1.77
CA ASP A 77 8.62 -26.91 1.95
C ASP A 77 7.82 -26.11 2.99
N LEU A 78 7.55 -24.83 2.69
CA LEU A 78 6.90 -23.88 3.58
C LEU A 78 5.73 -23.18 2.90
N GLU A 79 4.69 -22.85 3.67
CA GLU A 79 3.65 -21.89 3.30
C GLU A 79 4.07 -20.49 3.75
N VAL A 80 4.51 -19.69 2.79
CA VAL A 80 5.10 -18.36 3.03
C VAL A 80 4.07 -17.27 2.74
N VAL A 81 3.82 -16.39 3.70
CA VAL A 81 2.99 -15.19 3.52
C VAL A 81 3.90 -13.96 3.45
N ARG A 82 3.93 -13.29 2.31
CA ARG A 82 4.46 -11.93 2.19
C ARG A 82 3.34 -10.94 2.45
N LEU A 83 3.28 -10.41 3.67
CA LEU A 83 2.23 -9.50 4.12
C LEU A 83 2.60 -8.05 3.80
N LYS A 84 1.74 -7.35 3.05
CA LYS A 84 1.98 -6.01 2.50
C LYS A 84 0.84 -5.07 2.87
N GLY A 85 1.14 -3.88 3.38
CA GLY A 85 0.12 -2.86 3.66
C GLY A 85 -0.73 -2.50 2.43
N GLY A 86 -2.03 -2.35 2.61
CA GLY A 86 -2.97 -2.08 1.52
C GLY A 86 -3.15 -3.27 0.59
N ASP A 87 -2.89 -3.06 -0.70
CA ASP A 87 -2.92 -4.06 -1.76
C ASP A 87 -1.51 -4.29 -2.32
N PRO A 88 -1.10 -5.55 -2.60
CA PRO A 88 0.25 -5.85 -3.08
C PRO A 88 0.63 -5.13 -4.38
N PHE A 89 -0.33 -4.85 -5.25
CA PHE A 89 -0.12 -4.27 -6.57
C PHE A 89 -0.39 -2.76 -6.66
N VAL A 90 -0.82 -2.13 -5.55
CA VAL A 90 -1.03 -0.69 -5.50
C VAL A 90 0.11 -0.01 -4.72
N PHE A 91 1.12 0.47 -5.44
CA PHE A 91 2.36 1.09 -4.90
C PHE A 91 3.11 0.24 -3.87
N GLY A 92 2.88 -1.08 -3.88
CA GLY A 92 3.46 -2.04 -2.96
C GLY A 92 4.66 -2.81 -3.52
N ARG A 93 5.06 -2.58 -4.77
CA ARG A 93 6.13 -3.33 -5.47
C ARG A 93 5.89 -4.84 -5.57
N GLY A 94 4.65 -5.29 -5.36
CA GLY A 94 4.29 -6.70 -5.46
C GLY A 94 4.51 -7.30 -6.84
N GLY A 95 4.46 -6.48 -7.90
CA GLY A 95 4.81 -6.91 -9.27
C GLY A 95 6.26 -7.39 -9.37
N GLU A 96 7.21 -6.64 -8.81
CA GLU A 96 8.63 -7.01 -8.79
C GLU A 96 8.89 -8.29 -7.98
N GLU A 97 8.17 -8.47 -6.85
CA GLU A 97 8.24 -9.70 -6.05
C GLU A 97 7.67 -10.91 -6.82
N ALA A 98 6.53 -10.73 -7.50
CA ALA A 98 5.90 -11.78 -8.31
C ALA A 98 6.77 -12.19 -9.51
N GLU A 99 7.37 -11.21 -10.20
CA GLU A 99 8.30 -11.45 -11.31
C GLU A 99 9.52 -12.26 -10.85
N ALA A 100 10.12 -11.94 -9.71
CA ALA A 100 11.25 -12.66 -9.18
C ALA A 100 10.89 -14.12 -8.84
N LEU A 101 9.73 -14.35 -8.21
CA LEU A 101 9.23 -15.70 -7.93
C LEU A 101 8.94 -16.48 -9.20
N GLN A 102 8.33 -15.85 -10.20
CA GLN A 102 8.05 -16.48 -11.49
C GLN A 102 9.33 -16.88 -12.23
N GLN A 103 10.34 -16.01 -12.27
CA GLN A 103 11.64 -16.28 -12.89
C GLN A 103 12.37 -17.43 -12.21
N ALA A 104 12.20 -17.58 -10.90
CA ALA A 104 12.77 -18.69 -10.13
C ALA A 104 11.93 -19.98 -10.19
N GLY A 105 10.80 -19.99 -10.89
CA GLY A 105 9.91 -21.15 -10.96
C GLY A 105 9.16 -21.46 -9.67
N ILE A 106 9.06 -20.49 -8.74
CA ILE A 106 8.37 -20.64 -7.45
C ILE A 106 6.87 -20.42 -7.63
N ALA A 107 6.07 -21.38 -7.17
CA ALA A 107 4.61 -21.24 -7.13
C ALA A 107 4.19 -20.08 -6.21
N HIS A 108 3.39 -19.16 -6.72
CA HIS A 108 2.94 -18.02 -5.93
C HIS A 108 1.51 -17.64 -6.25
N THR A 109 0.86 -16.93 -5.34
CA THR A 109 -0.48 -16.36 -5.52
C THR A 109 -0.53 -14.93 -5.05
N ILE A 110 -1.42 -14.15 -5.67
CA ILE A 110 -1.71 -12.79 -5.25
C ILE A 110 -3.06 -12.78 -4.53
N VAL A 111 -3.08 -12.23 -3.33
CA VAL A 111 -4.30 -12.04 -2.55
C VAL A 111 -4.54 -10.54 -2.41
N PRO A 112 -5.51 -9.97 -3.12
CA PRO A 112 -5.82 -8.55 -3.04
C PRO A 112 -6.13 -8.11 -1.60
N GLY A 113 -5.84 -6.85 -1.31
CA GLY A 113 -6.25 -6.19 -0.09
C GLY A 113 -6.95 -4.86 -0.38
N ILE A 114 -7.63 -4.30 0.60
CA ILE A 114 -8.23 -2.97 0.46
C ILE A 114 -7.10 -1.94 0.47
N THR A 115 -6.86 -1.31 -0.69
CA THR A 115 -5.88 -0.23 -0.77
C THR A 115 -6.29 0.96 0.10
N SER A 116 -5.34 1.60 0.77
CA SER A 116 -5.57 2.83 1.54
C SER A 116 -6.15 3.97 0.68
N ALA A 117 -5.96 3.93 -0.64
CA ALA A 117 -6.54 4.91 -1.56
C ALA A 117 -8.08 4.92 -1.54
N ILE A 118 -8.70 3.81 -1.19
CA ILE A 118 -10.15 3.65 -1.11
C ILE A 118 -10.60 3.48 0.35
N GLY A 119 -9.93 2.59 1.10
CA GLY A 119 -10.35 2.24 2.46
C GLY A 119 -10.24 3.39 3.45
N VAL A 120 -9.19 4.21 3.36
CA VAL A 120 -8.98 5.33 4.29
C VAL A 120 -9.97 6.47 4.06
N PRO A 121 -10.22 6.97 2.83
CA PRO A 121 -11.29 7.94 2.60
C PRO A 121 -12.66 7.44 3.05
N ALA A 122 -13.00 6.19 2.75
CA ALA A 122 -14.27 5.59 3.14
C ALA A 122 -14.45 5.57 4.66
N ALA A 123 -13.45 5.12 5.42
CA ALA A 123 -13.45 5.13 6.88
C ALA A 123 -13.53 6.55 7.47
N ALA A 124 -13.06 7.56 6.73
CA ALA A 124 -13.17 8.97 7.11
C ALA A 124 -14.49 9.63 6.64
N GLY A 125 -15.43 8.88 6.05
CA GLY A 125 -16.69 9.41 5.53
C GLY A 125 -16.55 10.25 4.25
N ILE A 126 -15.47 10.05 3.48
CA ILE A 126 -15.20 10.78 2.23
C ILE A 126 -15.37 9.83 1.06
N PRO A 127 -16.43 9.94 0.26
CA PRO A 127 -16.57 9.17 -0.96
C PRO A 127 -15.56 9.67 -2.01
N VAL A 128 -14.79 8.77 -2.60
CA VAL A 128 -13.84 9.12 -3.69
C VAL A 128 -14.54 9.36 -5.02
N THR A 129 -15.79 8.91 -5.16
CA THR A 129 -16.68 9.24 -6.28
C THR A 129 -18.04 9.68 -5.79
N HIS A 130 -18.64 10.64 -6.48
CA HIS A 130 -20.00 11.08 -6.21
C HIS A 130 -20.67 11.52 -7.52
N ARG A 131 -21.86 11.02 -7.82
CA ARG A 131 -22.55 11.19 -9.11
C ARG A 131 -22.56 12.64 -9.61
N ASN A 132 -22.83 13.59 -8.73
CA ASN A 132 -23.01 15.01 -9.08
C ASN A 132 -21.75 15.88 -8.84
N VAL A 133 -20.66 15.31 -8.29
CA VAL A 133 -19.46 16.06 -7.90
C VAL A 133 -18.22 15.50 -8.58
N SER A 134 -18.01 14.20 -8.50
CA SER A 134 -16.79 13.55 -8.95
C SER A 134 -17.12 12.18 -9.56
N PRO A 135 -17.29 12.09 -10.89
CA PRO A 135 -17.64 10.84 -11.57
C PRO A 135 -16.44 9.88 -11.70
N ALA A 136 -15.23 10.38 -11.43
CA ALA A 136 -13.99 9.63 -11.56
C ALA A 136 -13.05 9.93 -10.39
N PHE A 137 -12.09 9.05 -10.14
CA PHE A 137 -10.97 9.34 -9.25
C PHE A 137 -9.67 8.79 -9.81
N THR A 138 -8.57 9.48 -9.54
CA THR A 138 -7.23 9.10 -9.97
C THR A 138 -6.35 8.89 -8.74
N VAL A 139 -5.65 7.75 -8.68
CA VAL A 139 -4.73 7.42 -7.59
C VAL A 139 -3.30 7.58 -8.07
N VAL A 140 -2.51 8.35 -7.34
CA VAL A 140 -1.10 8.63 -7.67
C VAL A 140 -0.21 8.53 -6.44
N THR A 141 1.08 8.29 -6.65
CA THR A 141 2.08 8.39 -5.60
C THR A 141 2.68 9.80 -5.54
N GLY A 142 2.80 10.35 -4.35
CA GLY A 142 3.54 11.60 -4.13
C GLY A 142 5.03 11.38 -3.87
N HIS A 143 5.48 10.11 -3.77
CA HIS A 143 6.86 9.77 -3.51
C HIS A 143 7.75 10.09 -4.73
N ARG A 144 8.94 10.66 -4.46
CA ARG A 144 9.98 10.87 -5.49
C ARG A 144 10.88 9.65 -5.59
N GLU A 145 11.21 9.23 -6.79
CA GLU A 145 12.31 8.31 -7.00
C GLU A 145 13.65 8.96 -6.68
N LYS A 146 14.66 8.15 -6.34
CA LYS A 146 16.04 8.63 -6.18
C LYS A 146 16.51 9.20 -7.53
N GLY A 147 16.65 10.52 -7.62
CA GLY A 147 16.97 11.23 -8.86
C GLY A 147 16.08 12.43 -9.16
N GLY A 148 15.01 12.64 -8.41
CA GLY A 148 14.33 13.93 -8.28
C GLY A 148 13.13 14.18 -9.19
N SER A 149 12.80 13.34 -10.19
CA SER A 149 11.59 13.52 -10.98
C SER A 149 10.53 12.47 -10.64
N THR A 150 9.33 12.91 -10.28
CA THR A 150 8.16 12.06 -10.44
C THR A 150 7.73 12.22 -11.89
N ASN A 151 7.56 11.12 -12.63
CA ASN A 151 7.02 11.16 -14.01
C ASN A 151 5.52 11.53 -14.04
N ILE A 152 4.97 12.08 -12.95
CA ILE A 152 3.57 12.49 -12.87
C ILE A 152 3.44 13.89 -13.42
N ALA A 153 2.63 14.03 -14.46
CA ALA A 153 2.24 15.30 -15.06
C ALA A 153 1.14 15.96 -14.19
N TRP A 154 1.53 16.55 -13.06
CA TRP A 154 0.59 17.14 -12.09
C TRP A 154 -0.32 18.19 -12.70
N GLU A 155 0.21 19.02 -13.60
CA GLU A 155 -0.53 20.05 -14.29
C GLU A 155 -1.62 19.45 -15.20
N ALA A 156 -1.32 18.37 -15.90
CA ALA A 156 -2.30 17.64 -16.70
C ALA A 156 -3.33 16.93 -15.82
N LEU A 157 -2.89 16.37 -14.69
CA LEU A 157 -3.79 15.69 -13.73
C LEU A 157 -4.85 16.66 -13.19
N ALA A 158 -4.51 17.93 -12.96
CA ALA A 158 -5.45 18.96 -12.54
C ALA A 158 -6.60 19.17 -13.54
N GLN A 159 -6.38 18.89 -14.82
CA GLN A 159 -7.35 19.06 -15.90
C GLN A 159 -8.22 17.81 -16.17
N VAL A 160 -7.84 16.65 -15.65
CA VAL A 160 -8.61 15.40 -15.84
C VAL A 160 -9.97 15.47 -15.16
N GLY A 161 -10.07 16.24 -14.07
CA GLY A 161 -11.27 16.32 -13.24
C GLY A 161 -11.41 15.11 -12.31
N GLY A 162 -12.40 15.18 -11.43
CA GLY A 162 -12.64 14.14 -10.44
C GLY A 162 -11.78 14.27 -9.18
N THR A 163 -11.79 13.23 -8.34
CA THR A 163 -11.03 13.22 -7.10
C THR A 163 -9.60 12.75 -7.33
N ILE A 164 -8.62 13.47 -6.79
CA ILE A 164 -7.21 13.06 -6.82
C ILE A 164 -6.85 12.48 -5.46
N VAL A 165 -6.48 11.20 -5.43
CA VAL A 165 -6.01 10.50 -4.23
C VAL A 165 -4.49 10.35 -4.29
N ILE A 166 -3.78 10.96 -3.35
CA ILE A 166 -2.32 11.01 -3.35
C ILE A 166 -1.80 10.18 -2.17
N LEU A 167 -1.17 9.05 -2.46
CA LEU A 167 -0.49 8.25 -1.45
C LEU A 167 0.96 8.71 -1.29
N MET A 168 1.52 8.60 -0.08
CA MET A 168 2.91 8.98 0.23
C MET A 168 3.28 10.43 -0.13
N GLY A 169 2.29 11.33 -0.20
CA GLY A 169 2.48 12.72 -0.69
C GLY A 169 2.81 13.76 0.39
N VAL A 170 2.80 13.42 1.68
CA VAL A 170 2.85 14.41 2.77
C VAL A 170 4.13 15.26 2.75
N ALA A 171 5.28 14.67 2.48
CA ALA A 171 6.56 15.41 2.40
C ALA A 171 6.60 16.39 1.24
N GLU A 172 5.90 16.09 0.14
CA GLU A 172 5.88 16.85 -1.10
C GLU A 172 4.63 17.74 -1.26
N ARG A 173 3.76 17.79 -0.25
CA ARG A 173 2.42 18.41 -0.33
C ARG A 173 2.41 19.83 -0.89
N ALA A 174 3.36 20.68 -0.46
CA ALA A 174 3.42 22.07 -0.93
C ALA A 174 3.75 22.16 -2.43
N ARG A 175 4.71 21.35 -2.89
CA ARG A 175 5.09 21.27 -4.30
C ARG A 175 3.97 20.69 -5.15
N ILE A 176 3.31 19.65 -4.68
CA ILE A 176 2.19 19.01 -5.38
C ILE A 176 1.04 20.00 -5.52
N ALA A 177 0.66 20.70 -4.45
CA ALA A 177 -0.38 21.73 -4.48
C ALA A 177 -0.05 22.85 -5.47
N ALA A 178 1.17 23.37 -5.44
CA ALA A 178 1.61 24.41 -6.37
C ALA A 178 1.50 23.96 -7.84
N ARG A 179 1.88 22.72 -8.16
CA ARG A 179 1.80 22.18 -9.51
C ARG A 179 0.35 21.92 -9.96
N LEU A 180 -0.51 21.42 -9.07
CA LEU A 180 -1.93 21.24 -9.36
C LEU A 180 -2.61 22.60 -9.63
N MET A 181 -2.31 23.62 -8.81
CA MET A 181 -2.81 24.97 -9.04
C MET A 181 -2.28 25.57 -10.35
N ALA A 182 -1.01 25.35 -10.69
CA ALA A 182 -0.44 25.76 -11.98
C ALA A 182 -1.14 25.08 -13.17
N GLY A 183 -1.67 23.87 -12.97
CA GLY A 183 -2.51 23.16 -13.93
C GLY A 183 -3.96 23.61 -14.00
N GLY A 184 -4.36 24.58 -13.17
CA GLY A 184 -5.70 25.18 -13.17
C GLY A 184 -6.63 24.68 -12.06
N LEU A 185 -6.16 23.85 -11.11
CA LEU A 185 -6.99 23.48 -9.97
C LEU A 185 -7.20 24.71 -9.07
N PRO A 186 -8.45 25.06 -8.69
CA PRO A 186 -8.73 26.22 -7.83
C PRO A 186 -8.01 26.10 -6.48
N GLY A 187 -7.50 27.23 -5.96
CA GLY A 187 -6.78 27.26 -4.69
C GLY A 187 -7.63 26.94 -3.45
N ASP A 188 -8.96 27.04 -3.58
CA ASP A 188 -9.97 26.72 -2.59
C ASP A 188 -10.53 25.29 -2.74
N THR A 189 -9.93 24.46 -3.60
CA THR A 189 -10.32 23.04 -3.75
C THR A 189 -10.24 22.34 -2.40
N PRO A 190 -11.33 21.69 -1.94
CA PRO A 190 -11.33 20.97 -0.67
C PRO A 190 -10.28 19.85 -0.64
N VAL A 191 -9.51 19.78 0.45
CA VAL A 191 -8.45 18.79 0.65
C VAL A 191 -8.61 18.12 2.01
N ALA A 192 -8.42 16.81 2.06
CA ALA A 192 -8.31 16.07 3.31
C ALA A 192 -6.97 15.33 3.37
N ALA A 193 -6.21 15.52 4.46
CA ALA A 193 -5.03 14.73 4.79
C ALA A 193 -5.39 13.78 5.93
N ILE A 194 -5.22 12.47 5.71
CA ILE A 194 -5.57 11.44 6.67
C ILE A 194 -4.32 10.62 6.98
N ARG A 195 -4.00 10.50 8.25
CA ARG A 195 -2.89 9.71 8.75
C ARG A 195 -3.41 8.59 9.64
N PHE A 196 -2.74 7.44 9.62
CA PHE A 196 -3.14 6.24 10.37
C PHE A 196 -4.61 5.83 10.12
N GLY A 197 -5.04 5.96 8.87
CA GLY A 197 -6.41 5.68 8.48
C GLY A 197 -6.85 4.27 8.89
N THR A 198 -8.10 4.14 9.31
CA THR A 198 -8.74 2.91 9.85
C THR A 198 -8.22 2.42 11.20
N ARG A 199 -7.18 3.03 11.76
CA ARG A 199 -6.65 2.66 13.08
C ARG A 199 -7.26 3.54 14.18
N ALA A 200 -7.18 3.09 15.44
CA ALA A 200 -7.71 3.83 16.60
C ALA A 200 -7.10 5.23 16.76
N ASN A 201 -5.89 5.44 16.26
CA ASN A 201 -5.19 6.73 16.27
C ASN A 201 -5.28 7.50 14.94
N GLN A 202 -6.32 7.24 14.14
CA GLN A 202 -6.56 7.99 12.90
C GLN A 202 -6.64 9.49 13.15
N ASP A 203 -5.86 10.26 12.41
CA ASP A 203 -5.88 11.72 12.41
C ASP A 203 -6.30 12.24 11.02
N ARG A 204 -7.23 13.19 11.01
CA ARG A 204 -7.73 13.84 9.79
C ARG A 204 -7.63 15.36 9.92
N LYS A 205 -7.04 15.98 8.91
CA LYS A 205 -7.07 17.44 8.69
C LYS A 205 -7.73 17.71 7.34
N SER A 206 -8.71 18.61 7.31
CA SER A 206 -9.42 19.02 6.10
C SER A 206 -9.58 20.54 6.07
N THR A 207 -9.60 21.10 4.87
CA THR A 207 -9.95 22.49 4.59
C THR A 207 -11.42 22.59 4.24
#